data_b44e97799afbf80fd6941d5c3cdc8902
#
_entry.id   b44e97799afbf80fd6941d5c3cdc8902
#
_cell.length_a   1.000
_cell.length_b   1.000
_cell.length_c   1.000
_cell.angle_alpha   90.00
_cell.angle_beta   90.00
_cell.angle_gamma   90.00
#
_symmetry.space_group_name_H-M   'P 1'
#
loop_
_entity.id
_entity.type
_entity.pdbx_description
1 polymer ?
#
loop_
_entity_poly.entity_id
_entity_poly.type
_entity_poly.pdbx_seq_one_letter_code
_entity_poly.pdbx_strand_id
1 'polypeptide(L)'
;MKTALKAFEQELDAIREAGTWREERIITTPQRSCIDTTQKSHVVNMCANNYLGLSDDPRLIEAAKASYDRWGFGLSSVRFICGTQEIHKELERRIAKFAGTDDAILYSSCFDANGGLFETLLGPEDAVISDELNHASIIDGVRLCKAKRYRYLNNNMEDLEAKLKDARESGCKKILIATDGVFSMDGYIANLKAICDLADRYDALTMVDDSHAVGFMGAHGRGTAEFCGVIGRVDIITGTFGKAMGGASGGYTAARQPIVDLLRQRSRPYLFSNTLAPAICAATLRTIDLLEESTALRDKVHENARYFRAEMEKLGFDLLPGEHPIVPVMLYDPKTAQEFARRMLDKGVYVVGFCYPVVPKGRDRIRTQISAGHTKEDLDFAVHCFGEVKREMGL
;
A
#
# COMPACT_ATOMS: atom_id res chain seq x y z
N MET A 1 -39.61 -0.53 -12.93
CA MET A 1 -38.13 -0.54 -12.75
C MET A 1 -37.47 -1.09 -14.02
N LYS A 2 -36.34 -0.53 -14.47
CA LYS A 2 -35.61 -1.06 -15.66
C LYS A 2 -35.07 -2.47 -15.34
N THR A 3 -35.08 -3.39 -16.32
CA THR A 3 -34.63 -4.78 -16.16
C THR A 3 -33.17 -4.86 -15.60
N ALA A 4 -32.32 -3.97 -16.06
CA ALA A 4 -30.93 -3.89 -15.54
C ALA A 4 -30.87 -3.57 -14.05
N LEU A 5 -31.76 -2.72 -13.52
CA LEU A 5 -31.77 -2.42 -12.08
C LEU A 5 -32.18 -3.64 -11.24
N LYS A 6 -33.13 -4.45 -11.76
CA LYS A 6 -33.50 -5.72 -11.08
C LYS A 6 -32.36 -6.71 -11.06
N ALA A 7 -31.52 -6.78 -12.11
CA ALA A 7 -30.36 -7.64 -12.15
C ALA A 7 -29.34 -7.19 -11.09
N PHE A 8 -29.08 -5.89 -10.92
CA PHE A 8 -28.20 -5.37 -9.85
C PHE A 8 -28.75 -5.68 -8.45
N GLU A 9 -30.07 -5.58 -8.22
CA GLU A 9 -30.68 -5.99 -6.95
C GLU A 9 -30.41 -7.47 -6.65
N GLN A 10 -30.58 -8.35 -7.62
CA GLN A 10 -30.29 -9.79 -7.47
C GLN A 10 -28.82 -10.06 -7.16
N GLU A 11 -27.88 -9.34 -7.81
CA GLU A 11 -26.45 -9.43 -7.48
C GLU A 11 -26.16 -8.97 -6.05
N LEU A 12 -26.78 -7.87 -5.61
CA LEU A 12 -26.62 -7.36 -4.24
C LEU A 12 -27.18 -8.34 -3.19
N ASP A 13 -28.32 -8.98 -3.49
CA ASP A 13 -28.90 -10.00 -2.61
C ASP A 13 -27.99 -11.23 -2.52
N ALA A 14 -27.41 -11.69 -3.63
CA ALA A 14 -26.43 -12.77 -3.64
C ALA A 14 -25.19 -12.44 -2.79
N ILE A 15 -24.71 -11.19 -2.82
CA ILE A 15 -23.59 -10.71 -1.96
C ILE A 15 -23.98 -10.78 -0.47
N ARG A 16 -25.23 -10.41 -0.11
CA ARG A 16 -25.72 -10.51 1.29
C ARG A 16 -25.83 -11.97 1.74
N GLU A 17 -26.43 -12.83 0.92
CA GLU A 17 -26.57 -14.26 1.22
C GLU A 17 -25.22 -14.96 1.37
N ALA A 18 -24.22 -14.59 0.57
CA ALA A 18 -22.87 -15.11 0.68
C ALA A 18 -22.11 -14.61 1.92
N GLY A 19 -22.66 -13.64 2.69
CA GLY A 19 -21.99 -13.05 3.85
C GLY A 19 -20.78 -12.20 3.50
N THR A 20 -20.70 -11.72 2.25
CA THR A 20 -19.60 -10.87 1.75
C THR A 20 -19.98 -9.39 1.63
N TRP A 21 -21.16 -9.01 2.12
CA TRP A 21 -21.61 -7.62 2.19
C TRP A 21 -20.67 -6.81 3.08
N ARG A 22 -20.27 -5.62 2.60
CA ARG A 22 -19.38 -4.70 3.33
C ARG A 22 -20.18 -3.50 3.80
N GLU A 23 -20.06 -3.22 5.10
CA GLU A 23 -20.59 -2.00 5.71
C GLU A 23 -19.45 -1.03 6.02
N GLU A 24 -19.66 0.26 5.73
CA GLU A 24 -18.76 1.32 6.12
C GLU A 24 -19.04 1.72 7.57
N ARG A 25 -18.06 1.53 8.45
CA ARG A 25 -18.14 1.97 9.85
C ARG A 25 -17.69 3.43 9.92
N ILE A 26 -18.54 4.29 10.49
CA ILE A 26 -18.29 5.73 10.56
C ILE A 26 -17.43 6.06 11.76
N ILE A 27 -16.25 6.64 11.52
CA ILE A 27 -15.33 7.16 12.54
C ILE A 27 -15.72 8.60 12.86
N THR A 28 -15.79 8.96 14.14
CA THR A 28 -16.23 10.29 14.63
C THR A 28 -15.11 11.13 15.25
N THR A 29 -13.89 10.60 15.24
CA THR A 29 -12.66 11.28 15.70
C THR A 29 -11.64 11.39 14.56
N PRO A 30 -10.54 12.14 14.73
CA PRO A 30 -9.36 11.98 13.87
C PRO A 30 -8.85 10.55 13.86
N GLN A 31 -8.11 10.17 12.79
CA GLN A 31 -7.56 8.83 12.63
C GLN A 31 -6.33 8.62 13.53
N ARG A 32 -6.47 7.77 14.53
CA ARG A 32 -5.45 7.47 15.56
C ARG A 32 -5.39 5.97 15.84
N SER A 33 -4.48 5.57 16.74
CA SER A 33 -4.44 4.21 17.32
C SER A 33 -5.68 3.90 18.17
N CYS A 34 -6.31 4.90 18.78
CA CYS A 34 -7.58 4.81 19.47
C CYS A 34 -8.56 5.83 18.86
N ILE A 35 -9.75 5.38 18.48
CA ILE A 35 -10.78 6.17 17.78
C ILE A 35 -12.16 5.96 18.38
N ASP A 36 -13.08 6.87 18.09
CA ASP A 36 -14.52 6.67 18.29
C ASP A 36 -15.20 6.37 16.95
N THR A 37 -16.25 5.56 17.02
CA THR A 37 -17.15 5.29 15.89
C THR A 37 -18.59 5.60 16.33
N THR A 38 -19.51 5.65 15.36
CA THR A 38 -20.96 5.78 15.68
C THR A 38 -21.51 4.59 16.46
N GLN A 39 -20.82 3.45 16.46
CA GLN A 39 -21.25 2.22 17.13
C GLN A 39 -20.63 2.07 18.53
N LYS A 40 -19.39 2.53 18.70
CA LYS A 40 -18.65 2.39 19.96
C LYS A 40 -17.57 3.46 20.09
N SER A 41 -17.45 4.02 21.30
CA SER A 41 -16.37 4.92 21.66
C SER A 41 -15.15 4.17 22.20
N HIS A 42 -13.99 4.81 22.07
CA HIS A 42 -12.71 4.34 22.60
C HIS A 42 -12.35 2.92 22.15
N VAL A 43 -12.22 2.74 20.82
CA VAL A 43 -11.82 1.46 20.23
C VAL A 43 -10.38 1.51 19.75
N VAL A 44 -9.59 0.49 20.05
CA VAL A 44 -8.23 0.31 19.53
C VAL A 44 -8.31 -0.02 18.04
N ASN A 45 -7.73 0.81 17.21
CA ASN A 45 -7.81 0.71 15.75
C ASN A 45 -6.65 -0.10 15.19
N MET A 46 -6.94 -1.32 14.79
CA MET A 46 -5.97 -2.23 14.19
C MET A 46 -6.17 -2.42 12.68
N CYS A 47 -6.83 -1.46 12.01
CA CYS A 47 -7.13 -1.53 10.57
C CYS A 47 -6.41 -0.47 9.73
N ALA A 48 -6.14 0.72 10.32
CA ALA A 48 -5.59 1.84 9.57
C ALA A 48 -4.15 1.56 9.11
N ASN A 49 -3.84 1.88 7.85
CA ASN A 49 -2.48 1.82 7.33
C ASN A 49 -1.60 2.98 7.88
N ASN A 50 -1.87 3.42 9.09
CA ASN A 50 -1.21 4.53 9.78
C ASN A 50 0.04 4.03 10.53
N TYR A 51 0.96 3.38 9.82
CA TYR A 51 2.10 2.66 10.40
C TYR A 51 2.96 3.49 11.36
N LEU A 52 3.15 4.79 11.05
CA LEU A 52 3.95 5.69 11.87
C LEU A 52 3.12 6.56 12.84
N GLY A 53 1.78 6.41 12.83
CA GLY A 53 0.90 7.21 13.67
C GLY A 53 0.78 8.68 13.26
N LEU A 54 1.16 9.03 12.02
CA LEU A 54 1.29 10.43 11.59
C LEU A 54 -0.01 11.06 11.06
N SER A 55 -1.09 10.31 10.87
CA SER A 55 -2.33 10.82 10.24
C SER A 55 -2.99 11.98 11.01
N ASP A 56 -2.72 12.11 12.32
CA ASP A 56 -3.22 13.20 13.19
C ASP A 56 -2.05 13.87 13.94
N ASP A 57 -0.84 13.82 13.39
CA ASP A 57 0.32 14.44 14.01
C ASP A 57 0.22 15.98 13.88
N PRO A 58 0.30 16.74 14.99
CA PRO A 58 0.17 18.20 14.94
C PRO A 58 1.22 18.87 14.04
N ARG A 59 2.40 18.30 13.88
CA ARG A 59 3.46 18.84 13.01
C ARG A 59 3.07 18.79 11.53
N LEU A 60 2.36 17.75 11.11
CA LEU A 60 1.82 17.61 9.75
C LEU A 60 0.63 18.55 9.55
N ILE A 61 -0.26 18.60 10.54
CA ILE A 61 -1.44 19.47 10.51
C ILE A 61 -1.01 20.95 10.38
N GLU A 62 -0.03 21.40 11.14
CA GLU A 62 0.49 22.77 11.07
C GLU A 62 1.18 23.05 9.72
N ALA A 63 1.95 22.10 9.18
CA ALA A 63 2.55 22.25 7.85
C ALA A 63 1.47 22.39 6.76
N ALA A 64 0.41 21.57 6.84
CA ALA A 64 -0.74 21.68 5.93
C ALA A 64 -1.47 23.02 6.06
N LYS A 65 -1.75 23.50 7.27
CA LYS A 65 -2.39 24.81 7.51
C LYS A 65 -1.54 25.96 6.95
N ALA A 66 -0.26 25.99 7.26
CA ALA A 66 0.64 27.02 6.76
C ALA A 66 0.72 27.08 5.23
N SER A 67 0.51 25.94 4.57
CA SER A 67 0.52 25.88 3.11
C SER A 67 -0.63 26.61 2.44
N TYR A 68 -1.78 26.73 3.11
CA TYR A 68 -2.95 27.46 2.55
C TYR A 68 -2.67 28.95 2.36
N ASP A 69 -1.93 29.58 3.26
CA ASP A 69 -1.60 31.00 3.17
C ASP A 69 -0.67 31.29 1.99
N ARG A 70 0.24 30.37 1.69
CA ARG A 70 1.23 30.55 0.61
C ARG A 70 0.76 30.03 -0.75
N TRP A 71 0.11 28.87 -0.77
CA TRP A 71 -0.16 28.11 -2.00
C TRP A 71 -1.65 28.02 -2.37
N GLY A 72 -2.56 28.41 -1.46
CA GLY A 72 -4.01 28.29 -1.63
C GLY A 72 -4.49 26.84 -1.44
N PHE A 73 -5.80 26.63 -1.67
CA PHE A 73 -6.46 25.34 -1.46
C PHE A 73 -6.17 24.32 -2.57
N GLY A 74 -6.17 24.76 -3.84
CA GLY A 74 -6.01 23.88 -4.99
C GLY A 74 -5.66 24.66 -6.26
N LEU A 75 -5.36 23.94 -7.34
CA LEU A 75 -4.84 24.54 -8.57
C LEU A 75 -5.89 24.70 -9.66
N SER A 76 -7.06 24.01 -9.56
CA SER A 76 -8.09 23.97 -10.60
C SER A 76 -7.56 23.59 -11.99
N SER A 77 -6.47 22.82 -12.04
CA SER A 77 -5.75 22.47 -13.28
C SER A 77 -4.94 21.18 -13.13
N VAL A 78 -4.60 20.62 -14.28
CA VAL A 78 -3.60 19.56 -14.42
C VAL A 78 -2.19 20.15 -14.47
N ARG A 79 -1.17 19.32 -14.26
CA ARG A 79 0.23 19.74 -14.06
C ARG A 79 0.80 20.58 -15.22
N PHE A 80 0.60 20.17 -16.46
CA PHE A 80 1.26 20.79 -17.61
C PHE A 80 0.60 22.10 -18.11
N ILE A 81 -0.67 22.35 -17.73
CA ILE A 81 -1.37 23.58 -18.14
C ILE A 81 -0.96 24.73 -17.21
N CYS A 82 -1.49 24.74 -15.98
CA CYS A 82 -1.16 25.75 -14.96
C CYS A 82 -1.23 25.19 -13.52
N GLY A 83 -1.18 23.87 -13.36
CA GLY A 83 -1.32 23.17 -12.08
C GLY A 83 0.02 22.77 -11.45
N THR A 84 1.15 23.42 -11.79
CA THR A 84 2.45 23.14 -11.18
C THR A 84 2.92 24.34 -10.39
N GLN A 85 3.04 24.19 -9.06
CA GLN A 85 3.65 25.14 -8.15
C GLN A 85 5.04 24.64 -7.73
N GLU A 86 5.84 25.53 -7.15
CA GLU A 86 7.20 25.23 -6.66
C GLU A 86 7.20 24.06 -5.65
N ILE A 87 6.21 24.00 -4.77
CA ILE A 87 6.08 22.94 -3.75
C ILE A 87 5.97 21.54 -4.37
N HIS A 88 5.36 21.40 -5.54
CA HIS A 88 5.30 20.11 -6.24
C HIS A 88 6.69 19.67 -6.70
N LYS A 89 7.47 20.59 -7.27
CA LYS A 89 8.85 20.31 -7.72
C LYS A 89 9.77 20.02 -6.53
N GLU A 90 9.57 20.71 -5.42
CA GLU A 90 10.29 20.43 -4.18
C GLU A 90 10.00 19.02 -3.67
N LEU A 91 8.72 18.62 -3.62
CA LEU A 91 8.35 17.27 -3.19
C LEU A 91 8.90 16.19 -4.13
N GLU A 92 8.80 16.39 -5.46
CA GLU A 92 9.39 15.48 -6.45
C GLU A 92 10.89 15.27 -6.19
N ARG A 93 11.64 16.34 -6.01
CA ARG A 93 13.08 16.29 -5.72
C ARG A 93 13.39 15.57 -4.39
N ARG A 94 12.61 15.83 -3.33
CA ARG A 94 12.79 15.22 -2.02
C ARG A 94 12.46 13.71 -2.06
N ILE A 95 11.40 13.30 -2.77
CA ILE A 95 11.04 11.89 -2.96
C ILE A 95 12.14 11.17 -3.75
N ALA A 96 12.62 11.74 -4.86
CA ALA A 96 13.69 11.14 -5.64
C ALA A 96 14.95 10.88 -4.80
N LYS A 97 15.38 11.90 -4.02
CA LYS A 97 16.51 11.78 -3.08
C LYS A 97 16.26 10.69 -2.03
N PHE A 98 15.06 10.65 -1.45
CA PHE A 98 14.69 9.69 -0.41
C PHE A 98 14.66 8.25 -0.96
N ALA A 99 14.10 8.04 -2.15
CA ALA A 99 14.05 6.75 -2.82
C ALA A 99 15.41 6.30 -3.43
N GLY A 100 16.34 7.24 -3.62
CA GLY A 100 17.64 6.96 -4.24
C GLY A 100 17.54 6.80 -5.76
N THR A 101 16.68 7.60 -6.42
CA THR A 101 16.46 7.63 -7.87
C THR A 101 16.85 8.99 -8.46
N ASP A 102 16.78 9.12 -9.79
CA ASP A 102 17.20 10.36 -10.46
C ASP A 102 16.16 11.47 -10.33
N ASP A 103 14.87 11.14 -10.47
CA ASP A 103 13.74 12.08 -10.40
C ASP A 103 12.46 11.38 -9.92
N ALA A 104 11.41 12.16 -9.66
CA ALA A 104 10.09 11.65 -9.31
C ALA A 104 8.97 12.48 -9.95
N ILE A 105 7.79 11.87 -10.07
CA ILE A 105 6.57 12.48 -10.61
C ILE A 105 5.40 12.18 -9.68
N LEU A 106 4.57 13.19 -9.38
CA LEU A 106 3.45 13.09 -8.45
C LEU A 106 2.14 12.77 -9.16
N TYR A 107 1.29 12.00 -8.48
CA TYR A 107 -0.05 11.64 -8.91
C TYR A 107 -1.07 11.89 -7.78
N SER A 108 -2.36 11.90 -8.11
CA SER A 108 -3.46 12.00 -7.15
C SER A 108 -3.59 10.78 -6.23
N SER A 109 -3.04 9.64 -6.65
CA SER A 109 -2.93 8.40 -5.87
C SER A 109 -1.82 7.50 -6.42
N CYS A 110 -1.38 6.50 -5.64
CA CYS A 110 -0.51 5.44 -6.16
C CYS A 110 -1.26 4.53 -7.14
N PHE A 111 -2.59 4.43 -7.02
CA PHE A 111 -3.41 3.74 -8.02
C PHE A 111 -3.27 4.39 -9.39
N ASP A 112 -3.30 5.73 -9.46
CA ASP A 112 -3.06 6.49 -10.70
C ASP A 112 -1.61 6.35 -11.20
N ALA A 113 -0.64 6.34 -10.29
CA ALA A 113 0.77 6.14 -10.64
C ALA A 113 0.97 4.78 -11.34
N ASN A 114 0.46 3.70 -10.75
CA ASN A 114 0.51 2.36 -11.32
C ASN A 114 -0.34 2.24 -12.61
N GLY A 115 -1.52 2.82 -12.63
CA GLY A 115 -2.42 2.83 -13.79
C GLY A 115 -1.80 3.52 -15.01
N GLY A 116 -1.02 4.57 -14.80
CA GLY A 116 -0.39 5.34 -15.87
C GLY A 116 1.00 4.87 -16.30
N LEU A 117 1.54 3.84 -15.64
CA LEU A 117 2.93 3.39 -15.84
C LEU A 117 3.07 2.51 -17.10
N PHE A 118 2.39 1.39 -17.11
CA PHE A 118 2.65 0.29 -18.05
C PHE A 118 2.32 0.66 -19.50
N GLU A 119 1.14 1.24 -19.76
CA GLU A 119 0.76 1.68 -21.11
C GLU A 119 1.64 2.79 -21.66
N THR A 120 2.26 3.57 -20.76
CA THR A 120 3.18 4.65 -21.14
C THR A 120 4.54 4.14 -21.57
N LEU A 121 5.08 3.14 -20.88
CA LEU A 121 6.45 2.64 -21.05
C LEU A 121 6.56 1.48 -22.04
N LEU A 122 5.50 0.67 -22.16
CA LEU A 122 5.55 -0.60 -22.89
C LEU A 122 4.55 -0.61 -24.06
N GLY A 123 5.00 -1.18 -25.17
CA GLY A 123 4.22 -1.37 -26.38
C GLY A 123 3.98 -2.86 -26.72
N PRO A 124 3.38 -3.15 -27.90
CA PRO A 124 3.07 -4.54 -28.30
C PRO A 124 4.27 -5.48 -28.47
N GLU A 125 5.46 -4.91 -28.68
CA GLU A 125 6.71 -5.66 -28.85
C GLU A 125 7.45 -5.92 -27.53
N ASP A 126 6.88 -5.46 -26.40
CA ASP A 126 7.48 -5.52 -25.09
C ASP A 126 6.77 -6.58 -24.21
N ALA A 127 7.30 -6.85 -23.03
CA ALA A 127 6.71 -7.75 -22.06
C ALA A 127 6.62 -7.11 -20.67
N VAL A 128 5.57 -7.45 -19.93
CA VAL A 128 5.45 -7.24 -18.49
C VAL A 128 5.30 -8.57 -17.78
N ILE A 129 6.11 -8.80 -16.73
CA ILE A 129 6.10 -10.02 -15.92
C ILE A 129 5.71 -9.61 -14.51
N SER A 130 4.46 -9.93 -14.12
CA SER A 130 3.84 -9.47 -12.87
C SER A 130 3.75 -10.59 -11.85
N ASP A 131 4.08 -10.31 -10.59
CA ASP A 131 3.78 -11.21 -9.48
C ASP A 131 2.26 -11.42 -9.37
N GLU A 132 1.84 -12.65 -9.05
CA GLU A 132 0.42 -13.01 -9.03
C GLU A 132 -0.38 -12.37 -7.90
N LEU A 133 0.28 -11.95 -6.81
CA LEU A 133 -0.35 -11.29 -5.66
C LEU A 133 -0.23 -9.76 -5.68
N ASN A 134 0.24 -9.19 -6.77
CA ASN A 134 0.34 -7.75 -6.92
C ASN A 134 -0.99 -7.04 -6.66
N HIS A 135 -0.88 -5.82 -6.16
CA HIS A 135 -2.01 -4.93 -5.88
C HIS A 135 -2.89 -4.71 -7.14
N ALA A 136 -4.19 -4.54 -6.93
CA ALA A 136 -5.18 -4.33 -8.00
C ALA A 136 -4.78 -3.22 -8.99
N SER A 137 -4.15 -2.14 -8.53
CA SER A 137 -3.68 -1.04 -9.38
C SER A 137 -2.60 -1.47 -10.39
N ILE A 138 -1.71 -2.39 -10.00
CA ILE A 138 -0.71 -2.97 -10.90
C ILE A 138 -1.42 -3.88 -11.91
N ILE A 139 -2.32 -4.74 -11.44
CA ILE A 139 -3.10 -5.64 -12.30
C ILE A 139 -3.90 -4.83 -13.34
N ASP A 140 -4.57 -3.77 -12.93
CA ASP A 140 -5.36 -2.92 -13.84
C ASP A 140 -4.46 -2.11 -14.79
N GLY A 141 -3.35 -1.58 -14.31
CA GLY A 141 -2.35 -0.92 -15.16
C GLY A 141 -1.78 -1.86 -16.23
N VAL A 142 -1.47 -3.10 -15.86
CA VAL A 142 -1.04 -4.16 -16.79
C VAL A 142 -2.15 -4.51 -17.80
N ARG A 143 -3.42 -4.50 -17.39
CA ARG A 143 -4.57 -4.74 -18.31
C ARG A 143 -4.71 -3.66 -19.37
N LEU A 144 -4.41 -2.40 -19.03
CA LEU A 144 -4.44 -1.29 -19.99
C LEU A 144 -3.29 -1.33 -21.00
N CYS A 145 -2.20 -2.01 -20.67
CA CYS A 145 -1.01 -2.11 -21.49
C CYS A 145 -1.21 -3.09 -22.66
N LYS A 146 -0.57 -2.79 -23.79
CA LYS A 146 -0.57 -3.67 -25.01
C LYS A 146 0.57 -4.67 -25.05
N ALA A 147 1.50 -4.63 -24.09
CA ALA A 147 2.62 -5.55 -23.99
C ALA A 147 2.17 -7.01 -23.76
N LYS A 148 3.00 -7.98 -24.09
CA LYS A 148 2.79 -9.36 -23.68
C LYS A 148 2.77 -9.45 -22.17
N ARG A 149 1.77 -10.16 -21.61
CA ARG A 149 1.56 -10.25 -20.17
C ARG A 149 1.92 -11.63 -19.68
N TYR A 150 2.87 -11.70 -18.76
CA TYR A 150 3.26 -12.89 -18.04
C TYR A 150 2.92 -12.72 -16.57
N ARG A 151 2.58 -13.81 -15.90
CA ARG A 151 2.35 -13.84 -14.46
C ARG A 151 3.23 -14.95 -13.88
N TYR A 152 3.94 -14.65 -12.81
CA TYR A 152 4.71 -15.63 -12.06
C TYR A 152 4.14 -15.83 -10.65
N LEU A 153 4.35 -17.02 -10.09
CA LEU A 153 3.89 -17.39 -8.76
C LEU A 153 4.56 -16.51 -7.69
N ASN A 154 3.80 -16.12 -6.67
CA ASN A 154 4.25 -15.19 -5.66
C ASN A 154 5.64 -15.55 -5.11
N ASN A 155 6.56 -14.61 -5.25
CA ASN A 155 7.94 -14.69 -4.75
C ASN A 155 8.71 -15.92 -5.23
N ASN A 156 8.28 -16.59 -6.32
CA ASN A 156 8.92 -17.76 -6.90
C ASN A 156 9.92 -17.36 -8.00
N MET A 157 11.20 -17.39 -7.65
CA MET A 157 12.28 -16.95 -8.54
C MET A 157 12.53 -17.91 -9.72
N GLU A 158 12.24 -19.18 -9.57
CA GLU A 158 12.36 -20.18 -10.66
C GLU A 158 11.29 -19.93 -11.73
N ASP A 159 10.05 -19.68 -11.31
CA ASP A 159 8.96 -19.34 -12.23
C ASP A 159 9.20 -17.97 -12.87
N LEU A 160 9.69 -16.96 -12.12
CA LEU A 160 10.09 -15.67 -12.68
C LEU A 160 11.16 -15.84 -13.77
N GLU A 161 12.20 -16.63 -13.51
CA GLU A 161 13.27 -16.88 -14.50
C GLU A 161 12.72 -17.59 -15.75
N ALA A 162 11.81 -18.56 -15.60
CA ALA A 162 11.17 -19.23 -16.72
C ALA A 162 10.37 -18.24 -17.60
N LYS A 163 9.64 -17.26 -16.98
CA LYS A 163 8.92 -16.21 -17.73
C LYS A 163 9.87 -15.23 -18.42
N LEU A 164 11.01 -14.91 -17.81
CA LEU A 164 12.04 -14.08 -18.44
C LEU A 164 12.65 -14.74 -19.67
N LYS A 165 12.96 -16.03 -19.58
CA LYS A 165 13.44 -16.83 -20.74
C LYS A 165 12.42 -16.82 -21.88
N ASP A 166 11.16 -17.16 -21.60
CA ASP A 166 10.08 -17.17 -22.58
C ASP A 166 9.90 -15.77 -23.24
N ALA A 167 9.92 -14.69 -22.45
CA ALA A 167 9.82 -13.33 -22.99
C ALA A 167 10.99 -13.00 -23.95
N ARG A 168 12.22 -13.40 -23.62
CA ARG A 168 13.40 -13.18 -24.49
C ARG A 168 13.34 -14.06 -25.76
N GLU A 169 13.02 -15.34 -25.63
CA GLU A 169 12.85 -16.27 -26.76
C GLU A 169 11.71 -15.82 -27.69
N SER A 170 10.66 -15.22 -27.15
CA SER A 170 9.58 -14.60 -27.91
C SER A 170 9.95 -13.30 -28.60
N GLY A 171 11.19 -12.82 -28.48
CA GLY A 171 11.71 -11.61 -29.14
C GLY A 171 11.21 -10.29 -28.54
N CYS A 172 10.75 -10.28 -27.27
CA CYS A 172 10.34 -9.04 -26.61
C CYS A 172 11.53 -8.08 -26.48
N LYS A 173 11.30 -6.80 -26.85
CA LYS A 173 12.35 -5.76 -26.85
C LYS A 173 12.65 -5.28 -25.44
N LYS A 174 11.64 -4.72 -24.76
CA LYS A 174 11.73 -4.32 -23.36
C LYS A 174 10.99 -5.33 -22.50
N ILE A 175 11.55 -5.68 -21.37
CA ILE A 175 10.91 -6.51 -20.35
C ILE A 175 10.86 -5.73 -19.06
N LEU A 176 9.69 -5.67 -18.41
CA LEU A 176 9.51 -5.04 -17.11
C LEU A 176 8.99 -6.09 -16.12
N ILE A 177 9.75 -6.32 -15.05
CA ILE A 177 9.30 -7.11 -13.89
C ILE A 177 8.55 -6.16 -12.95
N ALA A 178 7.33 -6.52 -12.54
CA ALA A 178 6.52 -5.72 -11.64
C ALA A 178 6.13 -6.52 -10.38
N THR A 179 6.39 -5.96 -9.21
CA THR A 179 6.05 -6.56 -7.91
C THR A 179 5.65 -5.51 -6.89
N ASP A 180 4.77 -5.87 -5.94
CA ASP A 180 4.71 -5.18 -4.66
C ASP A 180 6.02 -5.40 -3.91
N GLY A 181 6.52 -4.40 -3.20
CA GLY A 181 7.62 -4.57 -2.25
C GLY A 181 7.17 -5.31 -1.00
N VAL A 182 5.95 -4.96 -0.54
CA VAL A 182 5.24 -5.68 0.53
C VAL A 182 3.81 -5.98 0.08
N PHE A 183 3.44 -7.24 0.08
CA PHE A 183 2.10 -7.70 -0.32
C PHE A 183 1.07 -7.38 0.76
N SER A 184 0.12 -6.54 0.43
CA SER A 184 -0.77 -5.83 1.35
C SER A 184 -1.69 -6.73 2.20
N MET A 185 -2.02 -7.94 1.72
CA MET A 185 -2.92 -8.84 2.42
C MET A 185 -2.18 -9.86 3.29
N ASP A 186 -0.89 -10.06 3.06
CA ASP A 186 -0.10 -11.12 3.66
C ASP A 186 1.06 -10.59 4.53
N GLY A 187 1.57 -9.39 4.23
CA GLY A 187 2.77 -8.86 4.87
C GLY A 187 4.06 -9.52 4.38
N TYR A 188 4.01 -10.30 3.30
CA TYR A 188 5.20 -10.87 2.69
C TYR A 188 6.04 -9.78 2.04
N ILE A 189 7.36 -9.91 2.13
CA ILE A 189 8.33 -9.00 1.53
C ILE A 189 8.88 -9.66 0.26
N ALA A 190 8.93 -8.91 -0.84
CA ALA A 190 9.48 -9.41 -2.09
C ALA A 190 10.99 -9.67 -1.99
N ASN A 191 11.45 -10.74 -2.62
CA ASN A 191 12.89 -11.06 -2.71
C ASN A 191 13.58 -10.17 -3.76
N LEU A 192 13.66 -8.86 -3.46
CA LEU A 192 14.17 -7.87 -4.41
C LEU A 192 15.61 -8.14 -4.85
N LYS A 193 16.43 -8.73 -3.97
CA LYS A 193 17.80 -9.07 -4.35
C LYS A 193 17.82 -10.07 -5.52
N ALA A 194 17.08 -11.16 -5.40
CA ALA A 194 17.02 -12.17 -6.46
C ALA A 194 16.31 -11.64 -7.72
N ILE A 195 15.26 -10.81 -7.55
CA ILE A 195 14.57 -10.15 -8.67
C ILE A 195 15.55 -9.26 -9.45
N CYS A 196 16.35 -8.41 -8.77
CA CYS A 196 17.35 -7.57 -9.41
C CYS A 196 18.46 -8.41 -10.08
N ASP A 197 18.91 -9.50 -9.44
CA ASP A 197 19.92 -10.39 -10.02
C ASP A 197 19.42 -11.05 -11.33
N LEU A 198 18.14 -11.43 -11.38
CA LEU A 198 17.49 -11.92 -12.60
C LEU A 198 17.28 -10.79 -13.63
N ALA A 199 16.86 -9.62 -13.19
CA ALA A 199 16.68 -8.47 -14.09
C ALA A 199 18.00 -8.12 -14.81
N ASP A 200 19.11 -8.04 -14.07
CA ASP A 200 20.44 -7.79 -14.66
C ASP A 200 20.82 -8.88 -15.67
N ARG A 201 20.57 -10.17 -15.36
CA ARG A 201 20.91 -11.29 -16.23
C ARG A 201 20.12 -11.28 -17.54
N TYR A 202 18.86 -10.89 -17.47
CA TYR A 202 17.94 -10.92 -18.62
C TYR A 202 17.72 -9.52 -19.24
N ASP A 203 18.51 -8.50 -18.89
CA ASP A 203 18.37 -7.13 -19.36
C ASP A 203 16.93 -6.61 -19.25
N ALA A 204 16.31 -6.82 -18.07
CA ALA A 204 14.96 -6.41 -17.76
C ALA A 204 14.96 -5.23 -16.78
N LEU A 205 13.95 -4.36 -16.91
CA LEU A 205 13.68 -3.32 -15.93
C LEU A 205 12.92 -3.89 -14.72
N THR A 206 13.06 -3.23 -13.58
CA THR A 206 12.37 -3.58 -12.34
C THR A 206 11.45 -2.46 -11.88
N MET A 207 10.22 -2.81 -11.49
CA MET A 207 9.24 -1.91 -10.87
C MET A 207 8.77 -2.49 -9.54
N VAL A 208 8.82 -1.67 -8.49
CA VAL A 208 8.39 -2.04 -7.14
C VAL A 208 7.37 -1.04 -6.61
N ASP A 209 6.21 -1.52 -6.16
CA ASP A 209 5.26 -0.71 -5.38
C ASP A 209 5.60 -0.80 -3.89
N ASP A 210 6.11 0.29 -3.35
CA ASP A 210 6.55 0.40 -1.96
C ASP A 210 5.48 1.03 -1.04
N SER A 211 4.22 1.05 -1.45
CA SER A 211 3.12 1.66 -0.70
C SER A 211 2.94 1.12 0.72
N HIS A 212 3.36 -0.11 0.99
CA HIS A 212 3.35 -0.72 2.32
C HIS A 212 4.73 -0.82 2.97
N ALA A 213 5.71 -0.07 2.48
CA ALA A 213 7.09 -0.13 2.98
C ALA A 213 7.73 1.24 3.18
N VAL A 214 7.50 2.19 2.25
CA VAL A 214 8.06 3.54 2.33
C VAL A 214 7.66 4.21 3.64
N GLY A 215 8.64 4.83 4.31
CA GLY A 215 8.52 5.49 5.60
C GLY A 215 9.04 4.68 6.79
N PHE A 216 9.09 3.33 6.71
CA PHE A 216 9.46 2.53 7.89
C PHE A 216 10.24 1.23 7.60
N MET A 217 10.23 0.71 6.37
CA MET A 217 11.09 -0.43 6.02
C MET A 217 12.51 0.04 5.66
N GLY A 218 13.50 -0.75 6.07
CA GLY A 218 14.92 -0.41 5.91
C GLY A 218 15.47 0.43 7.07
N ALA A 219 16.78 0.67 7.09
CA ALA A 219 17.47 1.36 8.19
C ALA A 219 17.04 2.82 8.38
N HIS A 220 16.65 3.49 7.31
CA HIS A 220 16.21 4.89 7.31
C HIS A 220 14.75 5.06 6.82
N GLY A 221 14.00 3.94 6.69
CA GLY A 221 12.62 3.96 6.21
C GLY A 221 12.47 4.22 4.71
N ARG A 222 13.50 3.97 3.91
CA ARG A 222 13.46 4.22 2.45
C ARG A 222 12.72 3.16 1.65
N GLY A 223 12.14 2.16 2.33
CA GLY A 223 11.34 1.13 1.70
C GLY A 223 12.08 -0.20 1.49
N THR A 224 11.49 -1.07 0.68
CA THR A 224 11.99 -2.44 0.47
C THR A 224 13.32 -2.49 -0.26
N ALA A 225 13.63 -1.54 -1.11
CA ALA A 225 14.94 -1.47 -1.78
C ALA A 225 16.07 -1.28 -0.77
N GLU A 226 15.88 -0.45 0.27
CA GLU A 226 16.84 -0.32 1.38
C GLU A 226 16.88 -1.58 2.24
N PHE A 227 15.71 -2.11 2.60
CA PHE A 227 15.59 -3.30 3.43
C PHE A 227 16.32 -4.51 2.82
N CYS A 228 16.18 -4.70 1.51
CA CYS A 228 16.82 -5.80 0.76
C CYS A 228 18.25 -5.50 0.30
N GLY A 229 18.81 -4.30 0.61
CA GLY A 229 20.17 -3.92 0.22
C GLY A 229 20.36 -3.72 -1.28
N VAL A 230 19.33 -3.25 -2.00
CA VAL A 230 19.33 -3.07 -3.46
C VAL A 230 19.02 -1.64 -3.90
N ILE A 231 19.23 -0.65 -3.03
CA ILE A 231 19.09 0.77 -3.42
C ILE A 231 19.93 1.05 -4.68
N GLY A 232 19.32 1.75 -5.65
CA GLY A 232 19.94 2.09 -6.91
C GLY A 232 19.89 0.99 -7.97
N ARG A 233 19.44 -0.23 -7.64
CA ARG A 233 19.24 -1.32 -8.61
C ARG A 233 17.79 -1.44 -9.09
N VAL A 234 16.83 -0.91 -8.33
CA VAL A 234 15.42 -0.85 -8.75
C VAL A 234 15.24 0.36 -9.66
N ASP A 235 14.69 0.15 -10.87
CA ASP A 235 14.56 1.20 -11.88
C ASP A 235 13.38 2.12 -11.63
N ILE A 236 12.27 1.57 -11.09
CA ILE A 236 11.00 2.27 -10.88
C ILE A 236 10.46 1.90 -9.50
N ILE A 237 10.23 2.89 -8.67
CA ILE A 237 9.61 2.76 -7.36
C ILE A 237 8.33 3.58 -7.35
N THR A 238 7.18 2.96 -7.12
CA THR A 238 5.94 3.67 -6.85
C THR A 238 5.63 3.65 -5.36
N GLY A 239 4.85 4.61 -4.89
CA GLY A 239 4.47 4.67 -3.49
C GLY A 239 3.32 5.63 -3.25
N THR A 240 2.75 5.56 -2.03
CA THR A 240 1.60 6.37 -1.63
C THR A 240 1.93 7.29 -0.47
N PHE A 241 1.28 8.47 -0.47
CA PHE A 241 1.25 9.35 0.70
C PHE A 241 0.07 9.03 1.63
N GLY A 242 -0.84 8.16 1.22
CA GLY A 242 -2.05 7.79 1.95
C GLY A 242 -1.84 6.76 3.07
N LYS A 243 -0.60 6.45 3.46
CA LYS A 243 -0.27 5.49 4.52
C LYS A 243 0.80 6.08 5.45
N ALA A 244 1.97 5.44 5.60
CA ALA A 244 3.03 5.91 6.49
C ALA A 244 3.55 7.33 6.17
N MET A 245 3.45 7.76 4.92
CA MET A 245 3.92 9.07 4.47
C MET A 245 2.93 10.23 4.74
N GLY A 246 2.19 10.18 5.84
CA GLY A 246 1.29 11.24 6.30
C GLY A 246 -0.19 10.85 6.35
N GLY A 247 -0.62 9.82 5.58
CA GLY A 247 -1.95 9.23 5.71
C GLY A 247 -3.08 9.95 4.96
N ALA A 248 -2.81 10.99 4.15
CA ALA A 248 -3.85 11.70 3.41
C ALA A 248 -4.16 11.01 2.06
N SER A 249 -3.69 11.57 0.98
CA SER A 249 -3.83 11.02 -0.38
C SER A 249 -2.64 11.41 -1.23
N GLY A 250 -2.61 10.93 -2.48
CA GLY A 250 -1.50 11.15 -3.39
C GLY A 250 -0.58 9.95 -3.52
N GLY A 251 0.21 9.97 -4.56
CA GLY A 251 1.21 8.95 -4.84
C GLY A 251 2.29 9.50 -5.76
N TYR A 252 3.28 8.67 -6.02
CA TYR A 252 4.41 9.04 -6.84
C TYR A 252 4.96 7.85 -7.62
N THR A 253 5.69 8.18 -8.69
CA THR A 253 6.66 7.28 -9.31
C THR A 253 8.03 7.94 -9.23
N ALA A 254 9.00 7.28 -8.61
CA ALA A 254 10.40 7.68 -8.56
C ALA A 254 11.21 6.72 -9.43
N ALA A 255 12.01 7.24 -10.35
CA ALA A 255 12.66 6.40 -11.35
C ALA A 255 13.88 7.07 -11.97
N ARG A 256 14.49 6.39 -12.96
CA ARG A 256 15.52 6.96 -13.82
C ARG A 256 14.94 8.12 -14.64
N GLN A 257 15.74 9.16 -14.89
CA GLN A 257 15.29 10.40 -15.56
C GLN A 257 14.50 10.16 -16.86
N PRO A 258 14.94 9.30 -17.83
CA PRO A 258 14.21 9.10 -19.07
C PRO A 258 12.80 8.51 -18.86
N ILE A 259 12.61 7.70 -17.80
CA ILE A 259 11.32 7.11 -17.45
C ILE A 259 10.39 8.20 -16.92
N VAL A 260 10.86 9.02 -15.99
CA VAL A 260 10.08 10.12 -15.40
C VAL A 260 9.69 11.14 -16.48
N ASP A 261 10.63 11.49 -17.37
CA ASP A 261 10.34 12.42 -18.47
C ASP A 261 9.28 11.87 -19.41
N LEU A 262 9.35 10.57 -19.77
CA LEU A 262 8.34 9.94 -20.61
C LEU A 262 6.96 9.90 -19.94
N LEU A 263 6.91 9.61 -18.63
CA LEU A 263 5.66 9.66 -17.83
C LEU A 263 5.05 11.06 -17.83
N ARG A 264 5.87 12.12 -17.67
CA ARG A 264 5.39 13.52 -17.75
C ARG A 264 4.78 13.87 -19.10
N GLN A 265 5.28 13.27 -20.20
CA GLN A 265 4.79 13.54 -21.54
C GLN A 265 3.54 12.73 -21.93
N ARG A 266 3.36 11.52 -21.38
CA ARG A 266 2.38 10.55 -21.89
C ARG A 266 1.49 9.87 -20.88
N SER A 267 1.83 9.89 -19.59
CA SER A 267 1.02 9.22 -18.56
C SER A 267 -0.35 9.87 -18.43
N ARG A 268 -1.40 9.15 -18.83
CA ARG A 268 -2.77 9.70 -18.89
C ARG A 268 -3.29 10.19 -17.53
N PRO A 269 -3.12 9.48 -16.41
CA PRO A 269 -3.54 9.99 -15.10
C PRO A 269 -2.82 11.30 -14.73
N TYR A 270 -1.57 11.48 -15.13
CA TYR A 270 -0.83 12.72 -14.89
C TYR A 270 -1.32 13.87 -15.79
N LEU A 271 -1.59 13.59 -17.06
CA LEU A 271 -2.00 14.60 -18.03
C LEU A 271 -3.45 15.07 -17.85
N PHE A 272 -4.33 14.22 -17.31
CA PHE A 272 -5.77 14.47 -17.33
C PHE A 272 -6.42 14.51 -15.94
N SER A 273 -5.69 14.21 -14.88
CA SER A 273 -6.18 14.34 -13.50
C SER A 273 -5.65 15.62 -12.86
N ASN A 274 -6.45 16.22 -11.98
CA ASN A 274 -6.05 17.42 -11.26
C ASN A 274 -4.81 17.19 -10.41
N THR A 275 -4.03 18.24 -10.28
CA THR A 275 -2.79 18.29 -9.47
C THR A 275 -3.07 17.98 -8.00
N LEU A 276 -2.16 17.26 -7.36
CA LEU A 276 -2.14 17.03 -5.92
C LEU A 276 -2.22 18.34 -5.13
N ALA A 277 -3.10 18.41 -4.14
CA ALA A 277 -3.30 19.62 -3.34
C ALA A 277 -2.02 20.06 -2.62
N PRO A 278 -1.70 21.36 -2.58
CA PRO A 278 -0.49 21.89 -1.93
C PRO A 278 -0.35 21.49 -0.45
N ALA A 279 -1.46 21.40 0.26
CA ALA A 279 -1.47 21.00 1.67
C ALA A 279 -0.94 19.56 1.89
N ILE A 280 -1.25 18.67 0.96
CA ILE A 280 -0.72 17.29 0.99
C ILE A 280 0.79 17.31 0.70
N CYS A 281 1.23 18.11 -0.26
CA CYS A 281 2.66 18.28 -0.54
C CYS A 281 3.42 18.79 0.69
N ALA A 282 2.90 19.80 1.38
CA ALA A 282 3.51 20.37 2.57
C ALA A 282 3.59 19.37 3.73
N ALA A 283 2.51 18.65 4.01
CA ALA A 283 2.49 17.61 5.03
C ALA A 283 3.46 16.46 4.70
N THR A 284 3.53 16.04 3.44
CA THR A 284 4.46 14.98 3.00
C THR A 284 5.91 15.42 3.08
N LEU A 285 6.23 16.67 2.72
CA LEU A 285 7.58 17.23 2.92
C LEU A 285 7.97 17.21 4.40
N ARG A 286 7.04 17.62 5.29
CA ARG A 286 7.29 17.55 6.74
C ARG A 286 7.46 16.10 7.22
N THR A 287 6.73 15.15 6.64
CA THR A 287 6.93 13.73 6.94
C THR A 287 8.34 13.27 6.59
N ILE A 288 8.85 13.63 5.42
CA ILE A 288 10.23 13.30 5.01
C ILE A 288 11.24 13.91 5.98
N ASP A 289 11.05 15.17 6.40
CA ASP A 289 11.92 15.79 7.40
C ASP A 289 11.94 14.99 8.71
N LEU A 290 10.78 14.58 9.22
CA LEU A 290 10.68 13.77 10.44
C LEU A 290 11.38 12.42 10.32
N LEU A 291 11.33 11.78 9.15
CA LEU A 291 12.01 10.51 8.89
C LEU A 291 13.53 10.66 8.78
N GLU A 292 14.00 11.81 8.25
CA GLU A 292 15.42 12.14 8.20
C GLU A 292 15.96 12.58 9.57
N GLU A 293 15.12 13.20 10.42
CA GLU A 293 15.48 13.65 11.78
C GLU A 293 15.64 12.46 12.76
N SER A 294 14.83 11.39 12.64
CA SER A 294 14.78 10.32 13.64
C SER A 294 14.21 9.01 13.10
N THR A 295 14.76 7.89 13.58
CA THR A 295 14.24 6.53 13.34
C THR A 295 13.22 6.07 14.42
N ALA A 296 12.94 6.87 15.43
CA ALA A 296 12.19 6.44 16.60
C ALA A 296 10.79 5.86 16.27
N LEU A 297 10.04 6.48 15.34
CA LEU A 297 8.74 5.96 14.92
C LEU A 297 8.87 4.64 14.17
N ARG A 298 9.86 4.54 13.28
CA ARG A 298 10.20 3.30 12.58
C ARG A 298 10.55 2.18 13.56
N ASP A 299 11.43 2.44 14.51
CA ASP A 299 11.86 1.45 15.49
C ASP A 299 10.67 1.00 16.35
N LYS A 300 9.80 1.95 16.73
CA LYS A 300 8.59 1.68 17.52
C LYS A 300 7.58 0.79 16.79
N VAL A 301 7.31 1.02 15.51
CA VAL A 301 6.36 0.17 14.77
C VAL A 301 6.86 -1.27 14.64
N HIS A 302 8.16 -1.45 14.42
CA HIS A 302 8.76 -2.80 14.37
C HIS A 302 8.79 -3.48 15.75
N GLU A 303 9.09 -2.76 16.83
CA GLU A 303 8.99 -3.27 18.20
C GLU A 303 7.56 -3.73 18.50
N ASN A 304 6.58 -2.88 18.24
CA ASN A 304 5.16 -3.17 18.44
C ASN A 304 4.71 -4.39 17.63
N ALA A 305 5.14 -4.50 16.36
CA ALA A 305 4.79 -5.64 15.51
C ALA A 305 5.36 -6.96 16.03
N ARG A 306 6.63 -6.98 16.43
CA ARG A 306 7.25 -8.17 17.05
C ARG A 306 6.55 -8.56 18.35
N TYR A 307 6.25 -7.59 19.20
CA TYR A 307 5.53 -7.80 20.45
C TYR A 307 4.15 -8.42 20.20
N PHE A 308 3.32 -7.77 19.37
CA PHE A 308 1.98 -8.25 19.08
C PHE A 308 1.98 -9.66 18.47
N ARG A 309 2.87 -9.93 17.52
CA ARG A 309 3.01 -11.25 16.89
C ARG A 309 3.33 -12.33 17.93
N ALA A 310 4.32 -12.09 18.80
CA ALA A 310 4.71 -13.03 19.84
C ALA A 310 3.56 -13.35 20.83
N GLU A 311 2.78 -12.33 21.24
CA GLU A 311 1.65 -12.55 22.15
C GLU A 311 0.49 -13.32 21.49
N MET A 312 0.21 -13.05 20.20
CA MET A 312 -0.80 -13.77 19.44
C MET A 312 -0.40 -15.24 19.19
N GLU A 313 0.87 -15.53 18.97
CA GLU A 313 1.41 -16.89 18.84
C GLU A 313 1.23 -17.67 20.16
N LYS A 314 1.47 -17.04 21.33
CA LYS A 314 1.22 -17.65 22.66
C LYS A 314 -0.26 -18.03 22.87
N LEU A 315 -1.18 -17.27 22.28
CA LEU A 315 -2.61 -17.59 22.29
C LEU A 315 -2.99 -18.71 21.30
N GLY A 316 -2.02 -19.24 20.54
CA GLY A 316 -2.22 -20.30 19.56
C GLY A 316 -2.98 -19.86 18.31
N PHE A 317 -2.88 -18.59 17.92
CA PHE A 317 -3.39 -18.14 16.63
C PHE A 317 -2.45 -18.57 15.50
N ASP A 318 -3.04 -18.99 14.39
CA ASP A 318 -2.30 -19.21 13.15
C ASP A 318 -2.05 -17.86 12.45
N LEU A 319 -0.79 -17.45 12.40
CA LEU A 319 -0.33 -16.20 11.78
C LEU A 319 0.47 -16.50 10.53
N LEU A 320 0.26 -15.71 9.46
CA LEU A 320 1.20 -15.79 8.34
C LEU A 320 2.59 -15.34 8.80
N PRO A 321 3.65 -16.09 8.44
CA PRO A 321 5.02 -15.77 8.85
C PRO A 321 5.48 -14.44 8.25
N GLY A 322 6.36 -13.74 8.96
CA GLY A 322 6.94 -12.46 8.51
C GLY A 322 7.29 -11.54 9.67
N GLU A 323 7.92 -10.43 9.33
CA GLU A 323 8.37 -9.40 10.29
C GLU A 323 7.69 -8.04 10.06
N HIS A 324 6.84 -7.96 9.02
CA HIS A 324 6.13 -6.73 8.68
C HIS A 324 5.02 -6.40 9.71
N PRO A 325 4.69 -5.11 9.96
CA PRO A 325 3.59 -4.68 10.81
C PRO A 325 2.18 -5.12 10.35
N ILE A 326 2.02 -5.64 9.16
CA ILE A 326 0.83 -6.40 8.76
C ILE A 326 0.92 -7.78 9.40
N VAL A 327 -0.03 -8.10 10.29
CA VAL A 327 -0.09 -9.39 10.98
C VAL A 327 -1.43 -10.06 10.68
N PRO A 328 -1.52 -10.92 9.66
CA PRO A 328 -2.74 -11.63 9.33
C PRO A 328 -3.00 -12.75 10.32
N VAL A 329 -4.18 -12.74 10.92
CA VAL A 329 -4.71 -13.78 11.82
C VAL A 329 -5.64 -14.67 11.00
N MET A 330 -5.25 -15.91 10.71
CA MET A 330 -5.94 -16.80 9.79
C MET A 330 -7.17 -17.43 10.44
N LEU A 331 -8.32 -17.36 9.75
CA LEU A 331 -9.61 -17.92 10.19
C LEU A 331 -10.26 -18.85 9.16
N TYR A 332 -9.81 -18.81 7.89
CA TYR A 332 -10.13 -19.74 6.81
C TYR A 332 -11.59 -19.81 6.34
N ASP A 333 -12.52 -19.17 7.05
CA ASP A 333 -13.95 -19.15 6.72
C ASP A 333 -14.50 -17.71 6.77
N PRO A 334 -15.25 -17.27 5.75
CA PRO A 334 -15.71 -15.88 5.67
C PRO A 334 -16.71 -15.52 6.78
N LYS A 335 -17.61 -16.43 7.17
CA LYS A 335 -18.59 -16.17 8.24
C LYS A 335 -17.90 -16.05 9.59
N THR A 336 -16.95 -16.93 9.86
CA THR A 336 -16.10 -16.89 11.06
C THR A 336 -15.32 -15.57 11.13
N ALA A 337 -14.71 -15.12 10.01
CA ALA A 337 -13.97 -13.87 9.98
C ALA A 337 -14.85 -12.64 10.22
N GLN A 338 -16.06 -12.60 9.67
CA GLN A 338 -17.01 -11.50 9.89
C GLN A 338 -17.53 -11.49 11.33
N GLU A 339 -17.93 -12.65 11.88
CA GLU A 339 -18.41 -12.74 13.26
C GLU A 339 -17.30 -12.42 14.26
N PHE A 340 -16.07 -12.88 14.01
CA PHE A 340 -14.91 -12.52 14.82
C PHE A 340 -14.70 -11.00 14.86
N ALA A 341 -14.71 -10.35 13.68
CA ALA A 341 -14.54 -8.91 13.56
C ALA A 341 -15.67 -8.14 14.28
N ARG A 342 -16.91 -8.62 14.24
CA ARG A 342 -18.05 -8.03 14.95
C ARG A 342 -17.84 -8.10 16.47
N ARG A 343 -17.50 -9.27 17.01
CA ARG A 343 -17.25 -9.45 18.46
C ARG A 343 -16.05 -8.62 18.94
N MET A 344 -15.00 -8.51 18.13
CA MET A 344 -13.87 -7.66 18.47
C MET A 344 -14.29 -6.19 18.62
N LEU A 345 -15.17 -5.69 17.73
CA LEU A 345 -15.69 -4.31 17.87
C LEU A 345 -16.52 -4.16 19.15
N ASP A 346 -17.38 -5.14 19.48
CA ASP A 346 -18.16 -5.15 20.72
C ASP A 346 -17.26 -5.07 21.97
N LYS A 347 -16.05 -5.67 21.90
CA LYS A 347 -15.06 -5.61 22.98
C LYS A 347 -14.20 -4.33 22.98
N GLY A 348 -14.22 -3.54 21.92
CA GLY A 348 -13.46 -2.29 21.82
C GLY A 348 -12.21 -2.38 20.97
N VAL A 349 -12.15 -3.32 20.04
CA VAL A 349 -11.06 -3.43 19.07
C VAL A 349 -11.62 -3.39 17.65
N TYR A 350 -11.17 -2.42 16.86
CA TYR A 350 -11.60 -2.23 15.49
C TYR A 350 -10.74 -3.08 14.55
N VAL A 351 -11.31 -4.18 14.06
CA VAL A 351 -10.73 -5.05 13.03
C VAL A 351 -11.77 -5.35 11.95
N VAL A 352 -11.30 -5.82 10.79
CA VAL A 352 -12.14 -6.20 9.63
C VAL A 352 -11.76 -7.59 9.16
N GLY A 353 -12.77 -8.41 8.86
CA GLY A 353 -12.60 -9.70 8.20
C GLY A 353 -12.37 -9.51 6.70
N PHE A 354 -11.29 -10.07 6.17
CA PHE A 354 -10.96 -10.08 4.76
C PHE A 354 -11.30 -11.43 4.15
N CYS A 355 -12.16 -11.40 3.13
CA CYS A 355 -12.70 -12.56 2.42
C CYS A 355 -12.55 -12.36 0.91
N TYR A 356 -12.85 -13.41 0.15
CA TYR A 356 -12.93 -13.30 -1.32
C TYR A 356 -13.83 -12.10 -1.75
N PRO A 357 -13.50 -11.35 -2.80
CA PRO A 357 -12.36 -11.52 -3.72
C PRO A 357 -11.06 -10.82 -3.30
N VAL A 358 -11.00 -10.22 -2.09
CA VAL A 358 -9.81 -9.48 -1.61
C VAL A 358 -8.68 -10.43 -1.25
N VAL A 359 -9.02 -11.60 -0.73
CA VAL A 359 -8.10 -12.72 -0.48
C VAL A 359 -8.63 -13.97 -1.18
N PRO A 360 -7.80 -14.98 -1.50
CA PRO A 360 -8.25 -16.23 -2.11
C PRO A 360 -9.29 -16.95 -1.23
N LYS A 361 -10.19 -17.71 -1.85
CA LYS A 361 -11.17 -18.54 -1.13
C LYS A 361 -10.47 -19.50 -0.16
N GLY A 362 -11.01 -19.61 1.05
CA GLY A 362 -10.43 -20.43 2.11
C GLY A 362 -9.16 -19.84 2.75
N ARG A 363 -8.85 -18.58 2.45
CA ARG A 363 -7.74 -17.84 3.07
C ARG A 363 -8.24 -16.61 3.85
N ASP A 364 -9.46 -16.71 4.34
CA ASP A 364 -10.14 -15.66 5.08
C ASP A 364 -9.40 -15.38 6.41
N ARG A 365 -9.34 -14.10 6.78
CA ARG A 365 -8.49 -13.63 7.89
C ARG A 365 -8.95 -12.33 8.50
N ILE A 366 -8.50 -12.06 9.70
CA ILE A 366 -8.40 -10.70 10.24
C ILE A 366 -7.01 -10.17 9.88
N ARG A 367 -6.92 -9.09 9.10
CA ARG A 367 -5.65 -8.42 8.82
C ARG A 367 -5.44 -7.30 9.82
N THR A 368 -4.59 -7.52 10.83
CA THR A 368 -4.22 -6.45 11.75
C THR A 368 -3.09 -5.60 11.19
N GLN A 369 -3.18 -4.29 11.46
CA GLN A 369 -2.17 -3.28 11.09
C GLN A 369 -1.59 -2.68 12.37
N ILE A 370 -0.33 -2.93 12.62
CA ILE A 370 0.37 -2.41 13.79
C ILE A 370 0.92 -1.01 13.46
N SER A 371 0.82 -0.11 14.41
CA SER A 371 1.25 1.29 14.31
C SER A 371 2.24 1.66 15.40
N ALA A 372 3.13 2.60 15.10
CA ALA A 372 3.95 3.26 16.12
C ALA A 372 3.09 4.04 17.14
N GLY A 373 1.88 4.42 16.74
CA GLY A 373 0.92 5.08 17.64
C GLY A 373 0.26 4.17 18.68
N HIS A 374 0.35 2.85 18.54
CA HIS A 374 -0.13 1.94 19.59
C HIS A 374 0.78 1.98 20.80
N THR A 375 0.18 2.14 21.97
CA THR A 375 0.89 1.92 23.24
C THR A 375 0.98 0.43 23.56
N LYS A 376 1.78 0.07 24.56
CA LYS A 376 1.82 -1.32 25.02
C LYS A 376 0.48 -1.77 25.57
N GLU A 377 -0.19 -0.88 26.29
CA GLU A 377 -1.52 -1.11 26.87
C GLU A 377 -2.59 -1.35 25.78
N ASP A 378 -2.54 -0.61 24.66
CA ASP A 378 -3.41 -0.84 23.50
C ASP A 378 -3.22 -2.25 22.94
N LEU A 379 -1.97 -2.68 22.78
CA LEU A 379 -1.63 -3.99 22.25
C LEU A 379 -2.01 -5.12 23.23
N ASP A 380 -1.74 -4.96 24.53
CA ASP A 380 -2.13 -5.91 25.56
C ASP A 380 -3.66 -6.08 25.60
N PHE A 381 -4.41 -4.96 25.53
CA PHE A 381 -5.85 -4.97 25.46
C PHE A 381 -6.36 -5.68 24.21
N ALA A 382 -5.80 -5.38 23.05
CA ALA A 382 -6.18 -6.04 21.80
C ALA A 382 -5.92 -7.54 21.86
N VAL A 383 -4.74 -7.98 22.31
CA VAL A 383 -4.36 -9.40 22.48
C VAL A 383 -5.34 -10.10 23.44
N HIS A 384 -5.68 -9.47 24.57
CA HIS A 384 -6.66 -10.00 25.51
C HIS A 384 -8.02 -10.24 24.84
N CYS A 385 -8.54 -9.23 24.09
CA CYS A 385 -9.80 -9.35 23.36
C CYS A 385 -9.77 -10.45 22.31
N PHE A 386 -8.66 -10.59 21.56
CA PHE A 386 -8.48 -11.69 20.61
C PHE A 386 -8.60 -13.06 21.31
N GLY A 387 -7.94 -13.23 22.45
CA GLY A 387 -8.01 -14.46 23.25
C GLY A 387 -9.42 -14.76 23.79
N GLU A 388 -10.16 -13.74 24.21
CA GLU A 388 -11.56 -13.90 24.66
C GLU A 388 -12.46 -14.32 23.51
N VAL A 389 -12.42 -13.61 22.36
CA VAL A 389 -13.26 -13.94 21.19
C VAL A 389 -12.93 -15.34 20.66
N LYS A 390 -11.66 -15.74 20.65
CA LYS A 390 -11.25 -17.10 20.30
C LYS A 390 -11.95 -18.15 21.15
N ARG A 391 -11.91 -17.97 22.48
CA ARG A 391 -12.58 -18.90 23.43
C ARG A 391 -14.10 -18.91 23.26
N GLU A 392 -14.73 -17.74 23.11
CA GLU A 392 -16.19 -17.61 22.92
C GLU A 392 -16.68 -18.27 21.64
N MET A 393 -15.85 -18.30 20.60
CA MET A 393 -16.18 -18.94 19.32
C MET A 393 -15.72 -20.39 19.22
N GLY A 394 -15.00 -20.92 20.22
CA GLY A 394 -14.52 -22.31 20.23
C GLY A 394 -13.43 -22.58 19.16
N LEU A 395 -12.57 -21.60 18.89
CA LEU A 395 -11.53 -21.66 17.87
C LEU A 395 -10.18 -22.13 18.41
#